data_751cae6ba72998a4267de1b54de8806f
#
_entry.id   751cae6ba72998a4267de1b54de8806f
#
_cell.length_a   1.000
_cell.length_b   1.000
_cell.length_c   1.000
_cell.angle_alpha   90.00
_cell.angle_beta   90.00
_cell.angle_gamma   90.00
#
_symmetry.space_group_name_H-M   'P 1'
#
loop_
_entity.id
_entity.type
_entity.pdbx_description
1 polymer ?
#
loop_
_entity_poly.entity_id
_entity_poly.type
_entity_poly.pdbx_seq_one_letter_code
_entity_poly.pdbx_strand_id
1 'polypeptide(L)'
;MKKRTILLALLFAATGLSPLQAQKKYKAYIVSNSHLDTQWNWDVQTTIDEYLKHTLVRNFYLFQHYPNYVFNFEGGVKYNWMKEYYPLEYELVKKYIKEGRWHISGSSWDANDTNVPSPESFFRNILLGQQFYKQEFGVKSTDIFLPDCFGFSYTLPTIAAHCGLIGFSTQKLQWRHHNMHGKSKMPFNIGLWQGVDGSRIMAALNGKNYVHEWNGGDISQDNDLKNTAKNGANNTTYRCLLY
;
A
#
# COMPACT_ATOMS: atom_id res chain seq x y z
N MET A 1 -77.56 -3.91 -6.76
CA MET A 1 -76.55 -4.76 -6.12
C MET A 1 -75.53 -5.14 -7.18
N LYS A 2 -74.29 -4.73 -7.10
CA LYS A 2 -73.05 -5.22 -7.80
C LYS A 2 -72.13 -4.06 -8.13
N LYS A 3 -71.60 -3.34 -7.11
CA LYS A 3 -70.48 -2.39 -7.32
C LYS A 3 -69.48 -2.42 -6.14
N ARG A 4 -69.46 -3.48 -5.31
CA ARG A 4 -68.57 -3.51 -4.09
C ARG A 4 -67.42 -4.53 -4.12
N THR A 5 -67.25 -5.31 -5.23
CA THR A 5 -66.27 -6.41 -5.25
C THR A 5 -65.01 -6.09 -6.05
N ILE A 6 -64.90 -4.94 -6.69
CA ILE A 6 -63.70 -4.60 -7.51
C ILE A 6 -62.69 -3.74 -6.75
N LEU A 7 -63.06 -3.15 -5.63
CA LEU A 7 -62.13 -2.27 -4.85
C LEU A 7 -61.18 -3.00 -3.90
N LEU A 8 -61.44 -4.29 -3.63
CA LEU A 8 -60.54 -5.07 -2.74
C LEU A 8 -59.39 -5.77 -3.47
N ALA A 9 -59.46 -5.95 -4.76
CA ALA A 9 -58.40 -6.60 -5.53
C ALA A 9 -57.23 -5.69 -5.91
N LEU A 10 -57.43 -4.37 -5.88
CA LEU A 10 -56.38 -3.40 -6.22
C LEU A 10 -55.50 -2.99 -5.01
N LEU A 11 -55.92 -3.29 -3.78
CA LEU A 11 -55.14 -2.97 -2.60
C LEU A 11 -54.08 -4.04 -2.24
N PHE A 12 -54.16 -5.25 -2.82
CA PHE A 12 -53.19 -6.32 -2.57
C PHE A 12 -52.02 -6.36 -3.56
N ALA A 13 -52.08 -5.61 -4.65
CA ALA A 13 -51.01 -5.54 -5.65
C ALA A 13 -49.93 -4.47 -5.35
N ALA A 14 -50.15 -3.58 -4.33
CA ALA A 14 -49.24 -2.49 -4.03
C ALA A 14 -48.21 -2.79 -2.92
N THR A 15 -48.27 -3.97 -2.29
CA THR A 15 -47.37 -4.29 -1.17
C THR A 15 -46.23 -5.27 -1.51
N GLY A 16 -46.03 -5.60 -2.76
CA GLY A 16 -45.12 -6.66 -3.20
C GLY A 16 -43.84 -6.19 -3.90
N LEU A 17 -43.64 -4.90 -4.12
CA LEU A 17 -42.40 -4.39 -4.73
C LEU A 17 -41.53 -3.73 -3.65
N SER A 18 -40.94 -4.53 -2.77
CA SER A 18 -39.73 -4.08 -2.09
C SER A 18 -38.70 -3.76 -3.18
N PRO A 19 -38.14 -2.53 -3.22
CA PRO A 19 -37.07 -2.26 -4.17
C PRO A 19 -35.96 -3.27 -3.89
N LEU A 20 -35.64 -4.11 -4.86
CA LEU A 20 -34.41 -4.89 -4.84
C LEU A 20 -33.27 -3.86 -4.73
N GLN A 21 -32.87 -3.59 -3.50
CA GLN A 21 -31.69 -2.78 -3.24
C GLN A 21 -30.53 -3.58 -3.83
N ALA A 22 -30.07 -3.19 -5.01
CA ALA A 22 -28.91 -3.79 -5.63
C ALA A 22 -27.76 -3.77 -4.60
N GLN A 23 -27.39 -4.93 -4.12
CA GLN A 23 -26.36 -5.08 -3.12
C GLN A 23 -25.07 -4.48 -3.70
N LYS A 24 -24.65 -3.34 -3.16
CA LYS A 24 -23.47 -2.63 -3.64
C LYS A 24 -22.28 -3.56 -3.48
N LYS A 25 -21.74 -4.06 -4.59
CA LYS A 25 -20.55 -4.91 -4.56
C LYS A 25 -19.34 -4.03 -4.27
N TYR A 26 -18.66 -4.30 -3.18
CA TYR A 26 -17.40 -3.68 -2.83
C TYR A 26 -16.24 -4.51 -3.37
N LYS A 27 -15.15 -3.85 -3.75
CA LYS A 27 -13.93 -4.50 -4.22
C LYS A 27 -12.81 -4.19 -3.23
N ALA A 28 -12.19 -5.22 -2.68
CA ALA A 28 -10.99 -5.10 -1.87
C ALA A 28 -9.76 -5.39 -2.74
N TYR A 29 -8.76 -4.54 -2.64
CA TYR A 29 -7.44 -4.75 -3.23
C TYR A 29 -6.48 -5.09 -2.10
N ILE A 30 -5.77 -6.19 -2.26
CA ILE A 30 -4.76 -6.66 -1.31
C ILE A 30 -3.42 -6.48 -1.96
N VAL A 31 -2.55 -5.75 -1.27
CA VAL A 31 -1.19 -5.49 -1.72
C VAL A 31 -0.24 -6.20 -0.75
N SER A 32 0.44 -7.24 -1.23
CA SER A 32 1.49 -7.89 -0.48
C SER A 32 2.77 -7.08 -0.60
N ASN A 33 3.42 -6.81 0.52
CA ASN A 33 4.72 -6.16 0.53
C ASN A 33 5.58 -6.71 1.67
N SER A 34 6.87 -6.41 1.61
CA SER A 34 7.80 -6.57 2.71
C SER A 34 8.42 -5.21 2.97
N HIS A 35 8.18 -4.68 4.17
CA HIS A 35 8.98 -3.58 4.68
C HIS A 35 10.21 -4.17 5.34
N LEU A 36 11.38 -3.90 4.79
CA LEU A 36 12.65 -4.43 5.28
C LEU A 36 13.58 -3.27 5.61
N ASP A 37 13.87 -3.11 6.89
CA ASP A 37 14.89 -2.16 7.33
C ASP A 37 16.25 -2.56 6.78
N THR A 38 17.01 -1.56 6.32
CA THR A 38 18.39 -1.73 5.87
C THR A 38 19.26 -2.21 7.01
N GLN A 39 18.98 -1.70 8.21
CA GLN A 39 19.48 -2.17 9.51
C GLN A 39 18.56 -1.64 10.61
N TRP A 40 18.48 -2.35 11.72
CA TRP A 40 17.73 -1.91 12.91
C TRP A 40 18.36 -2.47 14.19
N ASN A 41 17.81 -3.57 14.74
CA ASN A 41 18.43 -4.31 15.86
C ASN A 41 19.46 -5.34 15.38
N TRP A 42 19.81 -5.28 14.12
CA TRP A 42 20.78 -6.11 13.41
C TRP A 42 21.57 -5.23 12.42
N ASP A 43 22.66 -5.76 11.91
CA ASP A 43 23.52 -5.09 10.94
C ASP A 43 23.08 -5.34 9.47
N VAL A 44 23.70 -4.60 8.56
CA VAL A 44 23.47 -4.73 7.11
C VAL A 44 23.78 -6.14 6.61
N GLN A 45 24.79 -6.80 7.15
CA GLN A 45 25.13 -8.15 6.73
C GLN A 45 24.01 -9.15 7.05
N THR A 46 23.41 -9.03 8.22
CA THR A 46 22.22 -9.83 8.59
C THR A 46 21.04 -9.54 7.66
N THR A 47 20.84 -8.28 7.26
CA THR A 47 19.82 -7.94 6.26
C THR A 47 20.05 -8.68 4.95
N ILE A 48 21.29 -8.74 4.47
CA ILE A 48 21.65 -9.41 3.24
C ILE A 48 21.50 -10.92 3.39
N ASP A 49 22.14 -11.52 4.39
CA ASP A 49 22.28 -12.97 4.52
C ASP A 49 20.99 -13.69 4.93
N GLU A 50 20.13 -13.01 5.71
CA GLU A 50 18.93 -13.62 6.26
C GLU A 50 17.66 -13.03 5.63
N TYR A 51 17.42 -11.73 5.80
CA TYR A 51 16.12 -11.15 5.48
C TYR A 51 15.88 -11.03 3.96
N LEU A 52 16.88 -10.61 3.18
CA LEU A 52 16.76 -10.59 1.72
C LEU A 52 16.60 -12.00 1.16
N LYS A 53 17.39 -12.94 1.65
CA LYS A 53 17.29 -14.36 1.27
C LYS A 53 15.89 -14.92 1.56
N HIS A 54 15.36 -14.68 2.75
CA HIS A 54 14.01 -15.10 3.11
C HIS A 54 12.95 -14.44 2.22
N THR A 55 13.09 -13.15 1.94
CA THR A 55 12.19 -12.41 1.04
C THR A 55 12.16 -13.04 -0.35
N LEU A 56 13.33 -13.36 -0.92
CA LEU A 56 13.43 -14.01 -2.23
C LEU A 56 12.78 -15.39 -2.24
N VAL A 57 13.20 -16.27 -1.32
CA VAL A 57 12.72 -17.66 -1.26
C VAL A 57 11.21 -17.73 -1.07
N ARG A 58 10.66 -16.97 -0.12
CA ARG A 58 9.21 -16.98 0.16
C ARG A 58 8.40 -16.46 -1.01
N ASN A 59 8.82 -15.36 -1.63
CA ASN A 59 8.08 -14.80 -2.75
C ASN A 59 8.16 -15.70 -4.00
N PHE A 60 9.29 -16.33 -4.29
CA PHE A 60 9.38 -17.29 -5.39
C PHE A 60 8.47 -18.49 -5.16
N TYR A 61 8.39 -19.01 -3.92
CA TYR A 61 7.43 -20.03 -3.58
C TYR A 61 5.98 -19.58 -3.85
N LEU A 62 5.61 -18.36 -3.41
CA LEU A 62 4.27 -17.81 -3.63
C LEU A 62 3.96 -17.60 -5.12
N PHE A 63 4.92 -17.12 -5.90
CA PHE A 63 4.74 -16.98 -7.35
C PHE A 63 4.52 -18.30 -8.07
N GLN A 64 5.16 -19.37 -7.62
CA GLN A 64 4.98 -20.70 -8.20
C GLN A 64 3.61 -21.31 -7.87
N HIS A 65 3.10 -21.07 -6.68
CA HIS A 65 1.86 -21.69 -6.19
C HIS A 65 0.61 -20.86 -6.45
N TYR A 66 0.74 -19.54 -6.59
CA TYR A 66 -0.39 -18.62 -6.75
C TYR A 66 -0.22 -17.75 -8.00
N PRO A 67 -0.87 -18.10 -9.12
CA PRO A 67 -0.69 -17.39 -10.41
C PRO A 67 -1.03 -15.91 -10.37
N ASN A 68 -1.97 -15.51 -9.51
CA ASN A 68 -2.43 -14.12 -9.36
C ASN A 68 -1.70 -13.36 -8.24
N TYR A 69 -0.71 -13.97 -7.60
CA TYR A 69 0.05 -13.31 -6.54
C TYR A 69 0.91 -12.19 -7.10
N VAL A 70 0.82 -11.01 -6.49
CA VAL A 70 1.63 -9.83 -6.79
C VAL A 70 2.31 -9.38 -5.51
N PHE A 71 3.60 -9.13 -5.60
CA PHE A 71 4.42 -8.66 -4.50
C PHE A 71 4.95 -7.25 -4.78
N ASN A 72 5.06 -6.43 -3.74
CA ASN A 72 5.62 -5.08 -3.81
C ASN A 72 6.84 -5.01 -2.91
N PHE A 73 7.92 -4.43 -3.42
CA PHE A 73 9.15 -4.28 -2.66
C PHE A 73 9.81 -2.93 -2.97
N GLU A 74 10.42 -2.33 -1.95
CA GLU A 74 10.99 -1.00 -2.00
C GLU A 74 12.51 -1.00 -1.76
N GLY A 75 13.15 0.12 -2.15
CA GLY A 75 14.54 0.43 -1.83
C GLY A 75 15.54 -0.11 -2.85
N GLY A 76 16.07 0.80 -3.69
CA GLY A 76 17.06 0.46 -4.73
C GLY A 76 18.28 -0.25 -4.19
N VAL A 77 18.75 0.10 -2.99
CA VAL A 77 19.88 -0.53 -2.32
C VAL A 77 19.68 -2.03 -2.12
N LYS A 78 18.47 -2.45 -1.76
CA LYS A 78 18.14 -3.86 -1.53
C LYS A 78 18.20 -4.67 -2.83
N TYR A 79 17.70 -4.09 -3.92
CA TYR A 79 17.85 -4.70 -5.25
C TYR A 79 19.30 -4.74 -5.71
N ASN A 80 20.11 -3.73 -5.35
CA ASN A 80 21.54 -3.75 -5.64
C ASN A 80 22.25 -4.88 -4.89
N TRP A 81 21.89 -5.11 -3.61
CA TRP A 81 22.39 -6.25 -2.86
C TRP A 81 21.90 -7.59 -3.42
N MET A 82 20.66 -7.69 -3.89
CA MET A 82 20.21 -8.88 -4.61
C MET A 82 21.07 -9.15 -5.85
N LYS A 83 21.39 -8.11 -6.63
CA LYS A 83 22.25 -8.22 -7.80
C LYS A 83 23.66 -8.70 -7.45
N GLU A 84 24.21 -8.21 -6.35
CA GLU A 84 25.58 -8.51 -5.91
C GLU A 84 25.70 -9.88 -5.26
N TYR A 85 24.81 -10.21 -4.33
CA TYR A 85 24.93 -11.41 -3.48
C TYR A 85 24.06 -12.58 -3.93
N TYR A 86 23.02 -12.32 -4.73
CA TYR A 86 22.05 -13.33 -5.21
C TYR A 86 21.80 -13.20 -6.71
N PRO A 87 22.84 -13.28 -7.57
CA PRO A 87 22.73 -12.95 -8.99
C PRO A 87 21.75 -13.87 -9.75
N LEU A 88 21.64 -15.14 -9.38
CA LEU A 88 20.70 -16.07 -10.02
C LEU A 88 19.25 -15.72 -9.67
N GLU A 89 18.98 -15.45 -8.39
CA GLU A 89 17.69 -15.02 -7.90
C GLU A 89 17.30 -13.64 -8.45
N TYR A 90 18.29 -12.77 -8.65
CA TYR A 90 18.07 -11.44 -9.25
C TYR A 90 17.54 -11.52 -10.69
N GLU A 91 17.97 -12.49 -11.48
CA GLU A 91 17.39 -12.72 -12.81
C GLU A 91 15.93 -13.19 -12.73
N LEU A 92 15.57 -13.96 -11.71
CA LEU A 92 14.17 -14.30 -11.45
C LEU A 92 13.35 -13.07 -11.01
N VAL A 93 13.91 -12.18 -10.19
CA VAL A 93 13.29 -10.90 -9.84
C VAL A 93 12.99 -10.08 -11.09
N LYS A 94 13.98 -9.92 -11.99
CA LYS A 94 13.79 -9.23 -13.29
C LYS A 94 12.65 -9.85 -14.10
N LYS A 95 12.61 -11.19 -14.16
CA LYS A 95 11.53 -11.91 -14.84
C LYS A 95 10.18 -11.54 -14.27
N TYR A 96 10.01 -11.62 -12.94
CA TYR A 96 8.72 -11.32 -12.28
C TYR A 96 8.35 -9.84 -12.36
N ILE A 97 9.32 -8.92 -12.39
CA ILE A 97 9.06 -7.50 -12.68
C ILE A 97 8.50 -7.34 -14.09
N LYS A 98 9.11 -7.98 -15.09
CA LYS A 98 8.65 -7.94 -16.48
C LYS A 98 7.26 -8.55 -16.67
N GLU A 99 6.92 -9.57 -15.88
CA GLU A 99 5.59 -10.20 -15.86
C GLU A 99 4.54 -9.37 -15.11
N GLY A 100 4.93 -8.26 -14.46
CA GLY A 100 4.03 -7.44 -13.63
C GLY A 100 3.63 -8.09 -12.30
N ARG A 101 4.34 -9.13 -11.89
CA ARG A 101 4.07 -9.87 -10.64
C ARG A 101 4.93 -9.42 -9.47
N TRP A 102 6.07 -8.83 -9.72
CA TRP A 102 6.90 -8.14 -8.74
C TRP A 102 6.89 -6.65 -9.07
N HIS A 103 6.25 -5.86 -8.22
CA HIS A 103 6.11 -4.42 -8.41
C HIS A 103 7.14 -3.67 -7.58
N ILE A 104 7.81 -2.69 -8.19
CA ILE A 104 8.71 -1.78 -7.49
C ILE A 104 7.87 -0.64 -6.92
N SER A 105 7.68 -0.63 -5.60
CA SER A 105 7.05 0.47 -4.87
C SER A 105 8.09 1.35 -4.21
N GLY A 106 7.75 2.63 -4.04
CA GLY A 106 8.70 3.61 -3.53
C GLY A 106 9.80 3.94 -4.53
N SER A 107 10.07 5.22 -4.70
CA SER A 107 11.01 5.71 -5.71
C SER A 107 12.44 5.82 -5.23
N SER A 108 12.68 5.66 -3.94
CA SER A 108 13.93 5.99 -3.27
C SER A 108 15.00 4.90 -3.39
N TRP A 109 16.26 5.30 -3.27
CA TRP A 109 17.38 4.37 -3.10
C TRP A 109 17.25 3.57 -1.81
N ASP A 110 16.92 4.26 -0.71
CA ASP A 110 16.57 3.63 0.56
C ASP A 110 15.43 4.39 1.25
N ALA A 111 14.69 3.74 2.14
CA ALA A 111 13.70 4.39 2.98
C ALA A 111 14.39 5.44 3.88
N ASN A 112 13.83 6.63 3.93
CA ASN A 112 14.42 7.73 4.69
C ASN A 112 13.40 8.40 5.59
N ASP A 113 13.89 8.99 6.70
CA ASP A 113 13.12 9.96 7.47
C ASP A 113 12.76 11.16 6.60
N THR A 114 11.58 11.71 6.77
CA THR A 114 11.09 12.83 5.95
C THR A 114 11.24 14.20 6.62
N ASN A 115 11.69 14.25 7.88
CA ASN A 115 11.78 15.47 8.66
C ASN A 115 13.23 15.88 8.94
N VAL A 116 14.16 14.93 9.01
CA VAL A 116 15.56 15.17 9.40
C VAL A 116 16.45 15.49 8.19
N PRO A 117 16.39 14.77 7.05
CA PRO A 117 17.26 15.05 5.93
C PRO A 117 16.95 16.40 5.26
N SER A 118 17.98 16.99 4.65
CA SER A 118 17.76 18.17 3.82
C SER A 118 16.91 17.83 2.58
N PRO A 119 16.20 18.80 2.00
CA PRO A 119 15.49 18.58 0.73
C PRO A 119 16.39 18.04 -0.39
N GLU A 120 17.62 18.52 -0.46
CA GLU A 120 18.64 18.06 -1.42
C GLU A 120 18.91 16.55 -1.27
N SER A 121 19.11 16.07 -0.03
CA SER A 121 19.32 14.65 0.24
C SER A 121 18.12 13.81 -0.20
N PHE A 122 16.92 14.36 0.01
CA PHE A 122 15.68 13.68 -0.38
C PHE A 122 15.58 13.56 -1.90
N PHE A 123 15.83 14.64 -2.65
CA PHE A 123 15.87 14.60 -4.11
C PHE A 123 16.91 13.62 -4.64
N ARG A 124 18.10 13.59 -4.06
CA ARG A 124 19.16 12.65 -4.46
C ARG A 124 18.77 11.20 -4.22
N ASN A 125 18.18 10.92 -3.08
CA ASN A 125 17.71 9.57 -2.73
C ASN A 125 16.69 9.05 -3.76
N ILE A 126 15.73 9.90 -4.14
CA ILE A 126 14.76 9.57 -5.19
C ILE A 126 15.45 9.43 -6.55
N LEU A 127 16.34 10.36 -6.91
CA LEU A 127 17.03 10.33 -8.19
C LEU A 127 17.85 9.05 -8.37
N LEU A 128 18.60 8.65 -7.36
CA LEU A 128 19.40 7.41 -7.37
C LEU A 128 18.53 6.17 -7.51
N GLY A 129 17.43 6.08 -6.74
CA GLY A 129 16.49 4.98 -6.84
C GLY A 129 15.87 4.88 -8.24
N GLN A 130 15.33 5.98 -8.75
CA GLN A 130 14.72 6.04 -10.08
C GLN A 130 15.71 5.72 -11.20
N GLN A 131 16.95 6.21 -11.10
CA GLN A 131 17.99 5.90 -12.07
C GLN A 131 18.33 4.41 -12.09
N PHE A 132 18.48 3.81 -10.90
CA PHE A 132 18.73 2.38 -10.76
C PHE A 132 17.59 1.55 -11.36
N TYR A 133 16.34 1.83 -11.01
CA TYR A 133 15.18 1.09 -11.50
C TYR A 133 15.05 1.19 -13.02
N LYS A 134 15.32 2.38 -13.58
CA LYS A 134 15.32 2.57 -15.04
C LYS A 134 16.42 1.78 -15.73
N GLN A 135 17.63 1.77 -15.16
CA GLN A 135 18.77 1.07 -15.74
C GLN A 135 18.63 -0.46 -15.66
N GLU A 136 18.18 -0.97 -14.53
CA GLU A 136 18.13 -2.40 -14.27
C GLU A 136 16.86 -3.08 -14.80
N PHE A 137 15.73 -2.38 -14.74
CA PHE A 137 14.42 -2.97 -15.03
C PHE A 137 13.65 -2.26 -16.16
N GLY A 138 14.11 -1.11 -16.61
CA GLY A 138 13.40 -0.30 -17.61
C GLY A 138 12.14 0.38 -17.08
N VAL A 139 11.92 0.39 -15.76
CA VAL A 139 10.72 0.93 -15.12
C VAL A 139 11.03 2.16 -14.27
N LYS A 140 9.97 2.92 -13.95
CA LYS A 140 10.01 4.00 -12.96
C LYS A 140 8.94 3.74 -11.92
N SER A 141 9.27 3.95 -10.65
CA SER A 141 8.25 4.06 -9.61
C SER A 141 7.59 5.44 -9.66
N THR A 142 6.32 5.50 -9.31
CA THR A 142 5.52 6.72 -9.35
C THR A 142 5.04 7.17 -7.98
N ASP A 143 5.52 6.53 -6.93
CA ASP A 143 5.07 6.77 -5.56
C ASP A 143 6.23 6.91 -4.57
N ILE A 144 5.91 7.45 -3.41
CA ILE A 144 6.69 7.36 -2.19
C ILE A 144 5.98 6.35 -1.29
N PHE A 145 6.67 5.28 -0.90
CA PHE A 145 6.17 4.26 0.00
C PHE A 145 7.03 4.23 1.27
N LEU A 146 6.47 4.74 2.36
CA LEU A 146 7.15 4.86 3.66
C LEU A 146 6.21 4.35 4.77
N PRO A 147 6.03 3.04 4.91
CA PRO A 147 5.05 2.46 5.83
C PRO A 147 5.44 2.65 7.29
N ASP A 148 6.72 2.81 7.62
CA ASP A 148 7.25 2.85 8.97
C ASP A 148 7.86 4.20 9.41
N CYS A 149 7.52 5.30 8.76
CA CYS A 149 7.98 6.63 9.17
C CYS A 149 7.07 7.26 10.23
N PHE A 150 7.67 8.07 11.11
CA PHE A 150 7.06 8.62 12.32
C PHE A 150 6.55 10.05 12.17
N GLY A 151 6.10 10.40 11.01
CA GLY A 151 5.59 11.71 10.66
C GLY A 151 6.14 12.18 9.33
N PHE A 152 5.50 13.18 8.75
CA PHE A 152 5.80 13.64 7.41
C PHE A 152 5.74 15.16 7.34
N SER A 153 6.77 15.73 6.72
CA SER A 153 6.81 17.16 6.44
C SER A 153 5.73 17.54 5.42
N TYR A 154 5.10 18.68 5.63
CA TYR A 154 4.13 19.25 4.68
C TYR A 154 4.77 19.67 3.34
N THR A 155 6.11 19.67 3.24
CA THR A 155 6.84 19.87 1.99
C THR A 155 6.97 18.60 1.14
N LEU A 156 6.65 17.43 1.70
CA LEU A 156 6.79 16.16 0.99
C LEU A 156 6.00 16.09 -0.32
N PRO A 157 4.74 16.56 -0.41
CA PRO A 157 4.01 16.58 -1.69
C PRO A 157 4.69 17.44 -2.76
N THR A 158 5.27 18.58 -2.38
CA THR A 158 6.06 19.43 -3.27
C THR A 158 7.25 18.66 -3.83
N ILE A 159 8.06 18.03 -2.97
CA ILE A 159 9.22 17.23 -3.37
C ILE A 159 8.78 16.10 -4.31
N ALA A 160 7.74 15.36 -3.93
CA ALA A 160 7.22 14.27 -4.74
C ALA A 160 6.80 14.73 -6.14
N ALA A 161 6.01 15.80 -6.23
CA ALA A 161 5.53 16.34 -7.51
C ALA A 161 6.69 16.81 -8.39
N HIS A 162 7.68 17.49 -7.84
CA HIS A 162 8.88 17.92 -8.58
C HIS A 162 9.76 16.74 -9.03
N CYS A 163 9.67 15.58 -8.38
CA CYS A 163 10.28 14.33 -8.83
C CYS A 163 9.41 13.56 -9.85
N GLY A 164 8.24 14.10 -10.25
CA GLY A 164 7.30 13.43 -11.15
C GLY A 164 6.54 12.28 -10.49
N LEU A 165 6.46 12.25 -9.16
CA LEU A 165 5.71 11.25 -8.41
C LEU A 165 4.28 11.74 -8.18
N ILE A 166 3.33 10.81 -8.21
CA ILE A 166 1.90 11.11 -8.12
C ILE A 166 1.23 10.49 -6.89
N GLY A 167 1.93 9.61 -6.18
CA GLY A 167 1.41 8.83 -5.07
C GLY A 167 2.27 8.87 -3.83
N PHE A 168 1.61 8.67 -2.69
CA PHE A 168 2.24 8.50 -1.39
C PHE A 168 1.46 7.46 -0.58
N SER A 169 2.15 6.57 0.11
CA SER A 169 1.53 5.62 1.03
C SER A 169 2.35 5.44 2.30
N THR A 170 1.63 5.34 3.43
CA THR A 170 2.19 5.07 4.75
C THR A 170 1.23 4.26 5.60
N GLN A 171 1.66 3.77 6.76
CA GLN A 171 0.79 3.01 7.68
C GLN A 171 1.05 3.28 9.18
N LYS A 172 2.00 4.13 9.55
CA LYS A 172 2.42 4.26 10.95
C LYS A 172 1.79 5.43 11.72
N LEU A 173 0.97 6.25 11.09
CA LEU A 173 0.46 7.50 11.69
C LEU A 173 -0.39 7.30 12.95
N GLN A 174 -0.95 6.12 13.18
CA GLN A 174 -1.77 5.82 14.36
C GLN A 174 -1.09 4.85 15.35
N TRP A 175 0.20 4.60 15.21
CA TRP A 175 0.92 3.75 16.13
C TRP A 175 1.05 4.39 17.52
N ARG A 176 0.57 3.69 18.56
CA ARG A 176 0.32 4.25 19.89
C ARG A 176 1.53 4.84 20.59
N HIS A 177 2.73 4.32 20.36
CA HIS A 177 3.94 4.74 21.07
C HIS A 177 4.49 6.09 20.61
N HIS A 178 4.06 6.61 19.46
CA HIS A 178 4.54 7.89 18.91
C HIS A 178 3.48 8.99 18.94
N ASN A 179 2.24 8.68 19.27
CA ASN A 179 1.22 9.68 19.54
C ASN A 179 1.34 10.20 20.96
N MET A 180 2.37 11.00 21.24
CA MET A 180 2.63 11.62 22.55
C MET A 180 1.43 12.41 23.09
N HIS A 181 0.45 12.73 22.26
CA HIS A 181 -0.75 13.49 22.62
C HIS A 181 -2.07 12.76 22.42
N GLY A 182 -2.06 11.47 22.13
CA GLY A 182 -3.23 10.57 22.28
C GLY A 182 -4.49 10.86 21.47
N LYS A 183 -4.53 11.87 20.60
CA LYS A 183 -5.76 12.35 19.97
C LYS A 183 -5.63 12.78 18.49
N SER A 184 -4.53 12.55 17.82
CA SER A 184 -4.44 12.93 16.40
C SER A 184 -5.35 12.02 15.57
N LYS A 185 -6.43 12.59 15.08
CA LYS A 185 -7.29 11.95 14.09
C LYS A 185 -6.58 12.03 12.73
N MET A 186 -6.56 10.93 12.00
CA MET A 186 -6.16 10.99 10.61
C MET A 186 -7.08 11.93 9.83
N PRO A 187 -6.52 12.81 9.01
CA PRO A 187 -7.34 13.76 8.25
C PRO A 187 -8.21 13.05 7.21
N PHE A 188 -7.72 11.97 6.62
CA PHE A 188 -8.40 11.13 5.63
C PHE A 188 -7.69 9.78 5.49
N ASN A 189 -8.31 8.79 4.85
CA ASN A 189 -7.64 7.53 4.49
C ASN A 189 -6.98 7.64 3.12
N ILE A 190 -7.74 8.08 2.11
CA ILE A 190 -7.23 8.38 0.77
C ILE A 190 -7.72 9.76 0.38
N GLY A 191 -6.83 10.59 -0.14
CA GLY A 191 -7.16 11.94 -0.54
C GLY A 191 -6.01 12.65 -1.26
N LEU A 192 -6.28 13.87 -1.71
CA LEU A 192 -5.24 14.73 -2.26
C LEU A 192 -4.50 15.42 -1.11
N TRP A 193 -3.18 15.31 -1.14
CA TRP A 193 -2.29 16.01 -0.24
C TRP A 193 -1.59 17.13 -0.99
N GLN A 194 -1.78 18.35 -0.53
CA GLN A 194 -1.22 19.55 -1.16
C GLN A 194 0.03 20.01 -0.43
N GLY A 195 1.07 20.26 -1.20
CA GLY A 195 2.33 20.84 -0.73
C GLY A 195 2.30 22.36 -0.66
N VAL A 196 3.41 22.94 -0.24
CA VAL A 196 3.57 24.38 0.03
C VAL A 196 3.46 25.25 -1.22
N ASP A 197 3.81 24.72 -2.36
CA ASP A 197 3.75 25.38 -3.67
C ASP A 197 2.43 25.14 -4.43
N GLY A 198 1.47 24.47 -3.77
CA GLY A 198 0.20 24.09 -4.38
C GLY A 198 0.23 22.78 -5.17
N SER A 199 1.38 22.14 -5.34
CA SER A 199 1.52 20.81 -5.92
C SER A 199 0.69 19.78 -5.16
N ARG A 200 0.15 18.79 -5.85
CA ARG A 200 -0.74 17.79 -5.24
C ARG A 200 -0.34 16.38 -5.65
N ILE A 201 -0.42 15.48 -4.70
CA ILE A 201 -0.26 14.04 -4.91
C ILE A 201 -1.43 13.29 -4.27
N MET A 202 -1.70 12.08 -4.73
CA MET A 202 -2.64 11.17 -4.07
C MET A 202 -1.95 10.56 -2.85
N ALA A 203 -2.56 10.67 -1.68
CA ALA A 203 -2.03 10.08 -0.44
C ALA A 203 -2.95 9.01 0.11
N ALA A 204 -2.39 7.86 0.46
CA ALA A 204 -3.03 6.76 1.18
C ALA A 204 -2.39 6.65 2.56
N LEU A 205 -3.09 7.10 3.59
CA LEU A 205 -2.55 7.21 4.95
C LEU A 205 -2.79 5.95 5.79
N ASN A 206 -3.61 5.03 5.31
CA ASN A 206 -3.84 3.69 5.85
C ASN A 206 -4.00 3.65 7.38
N GLY A 207 -5.12 4.18 7.86
CA GLY A 207 -5.43 4.14 9.28
C GLY A 207 -5.51 2.75 9.87
N LYS A 208 -5.37 2.65 11.19
CA LYS A 208 -5.36 1.47 12.05
C LYS A 208 -3.97 0.93 12.38
N ASN A 209 -3.90 -0.32 12.84
CA ASN A 209 -2.67 -0.92 13.36
C ASN A 209 -1.61 -1.07 12.27
N TYR A 210 -0.38 -0.80 12.63
CA TYR A 210 0.77 -0.96 11.76
C TYR A 210 0.95 -2.43 11.30
N VAL A 211 0.84 -3.36 12.23
CA VAL A 211 0.87 -4.79 11.95
C VAL A 211 -0.54 -5.35 12.05
N HIS A 212 -0.95 -6.08 11.05
CA HIS A 212 -2.16 -6.89 11.09
C HIS A 212 -1.81 -8.31 10.66
N GLU A 213 -1.85 -9.20 11.62
CA GLU A 213 -1.68 -10.61 11.35
C GLU A 213 -2.97 -11.17 10.75
N TRP A 214 -2.80 -11.82 9.62
CA TRP A 214 -3.84 -12.59 9.00
C TRP A 214 -3.59 -14.07 9.30
N ASN A 215 -4.38 -14.64 10.16
CA ASN A 215 -4.23 -16.04 10.60
C ASN A 215 -4.76 -17.06 9.59
N GLY A 216 -4.50 -16.86 8.31
CA GLY A 216 -4.71 -17.87 7.26
C GLY A 216 -6.17 -18.20 6.92
N GLY A 217 -7.13 -17.39 7.37
CA GLY A 217 -8.54 -17.57 7.08
C GLY A 217 -8.99 -16.95 5.75
N ASP A 218 -10.23 -17.20 5.38
CA ASP A 218 -10.87 -16.55 4.24
C ASP A 218 -11.03 -15.05 4.49
N ILE A 219 -10.36 -14.24 3.67
CA ILE A 219 -10.39 -12.77 3.75
C ILE A 219 -11.81 -12.20 3.64
N SER A 220 -12.69 -12.90 2.96
CA SER A 220 -14.10 -12.51 2.84
C SER A 220 -14.82 -12.54 4.18
N GLN A 221 -14.28 -13.23 5.17
CA GLN A 221 -14.82 -13.35 6.52
C GLN A 221 -14.27 -12.29 7.49
N ASP A 222 -13.28 -11.49 7.06
CA ASP A 222 -12.73 -10.43 7.90
C ASP A 222 -13.79 -9.37 8.19
N ASN A 223 -14.16 -9.25 9.47
CA ASN A 223 -15.20 -8.34 9.92
C ASN A 223 -14.80 -6.87 9.78
N ASP A 224 -13.53 -6.55 9.88
CA ASP A 224 -13.04 -5.19 9.70
C ASP A 224 -13.12 -4.75 8.24
N LEU A 225 -12.80 -5.63 7.30
CA LEU A 225 -13.02 -5.36 5.87
C LEU A 225 -14.50 -5.19 5.55
N LYS A 226 -15.36 -6.08 6.09
CA LYS A 226 -16.82 -5.96 5.94
C LYS A 226 -17.37 -4.67 6.52
N ASN A 227 -16.92 -4.28 7.70
CA ASN A 227 -17.34 -3.04 8.37
C ASN A 227 -16.83 -1.81 7.63
N THR A 228 -15.60 -1.84 7.13
CA THR A 228 -15.02 -0.77 6.30
C THR A 228 -15.82 -0.60 5.02
N ALA A 229 -16.19 -1.70 4.37
CA ALA A 229 -17.02 -1.68 3.17
C ALA A 229 -18.44 -1.14 3.42
N LYS A 230 -19.03 -1.45 4.59
CA LYS A 230 -20.37 -0.98 4.98
C LYS A 230 -20.40 0.52 5.33
N ASN A 231 -19.36 1.01 6.00
CA ASN A 231 -19.37 2.33 6.64
C ASN A 231 -18.91 3.48 5.76
N GLY A 232 -18.69 3.25 4.48
CA GLY A 232 -18.51 4.34 3.52
C GLY A 232 -17.51 4.07 2.40
N ALA A 233 -17.86 4.51 1.23
CA ALA A 233 -17.10 4.40 0.00
C ALA A 233 -15.72 5.10 0.05
N ASN A 234 -15.45 5.91 1.06
CA ASN A 234 -14.21 6.68 1.21
C ASN A 234 -13.23 6.05 2.23
N ASN A 235 -13.59 4.92 2.82
CA ASN A 235 -12.75 4.21 3.78
C ASN A 235 -12.11 2.98 3.13
N THR A 236 -11.18 3.20 2.22
CA THR A 236 -10.34 2.11 1.72
C THR A 236 -9.24 1.87 2.75
N THR A 237 -9.28 0.74 3.41
CA THR A 237 -8.21 0.32 4.32
C THR A 237 -7.26 -0.55 3.53
N TYR A 238 -6.03 -0.10 3.34
CA TYR A 238 -4.94 -0.95 2.88
C TYR A 238 -4.31 -1.60 4.11
N ARG A 239 -4.05 -2.88 4.04
CA ARG A 239 -3.31 -3.59 5.06
C ARG A 239 -1.98 -4.02 4.50
N CYS A 240 -0.92 -3.56 5.13
CA CYS A 240 0.42 -4.05 4.90
C CYS A 240 0.60 -5.35 5.67
N LEU A 241 0.90 -6.42 4.99
CA LEU A 241 1.37 -7.65 5.63
C LEU A 241 2.90 -7.53 5.72
N LEU A 242 3.38 -7.39 6.93
CA LEU A 242 4.81 -7.41 7.23
C LEU A 242 5.20 -8.84 7.57
N TYR A 243 6.25 -9.32 6.93
CA TYR A 243 6.95 -10.57 7.31
C TYR A 243 8.44 -10.37 7.13
#